data_198b0b95394a82a7ec9832a630e89da4
#
_entry.id   198b0b95394a82a7ec9832a630e89da4
#
_cell.length_a   1.000
_cell.length_b   1.000
_cell.length_c   1.000
_cell.angle_alpha   90.00
_cell.angle_beta   90.00
_cell.angle_gamma   90.00
#
_symmetry.space_group_name_H-M   'P 1'
#
loop_
_entity.id
_entity.type
_entity.pdbx_description
1 polymer ?
#
loop_
_entity_poly.entity_id
_entity_poly.type
_entity_poly.pdbx_seq_one_letter_code
_entity_poly.pdbx_strand_id
1 'polypeptide(L)'
;MNLNRDDTKENPFPMKKEIEKKSSGNRREFMIQLGTTVLGTGFLWSLPKMGLAFPKRKELTVKEAIDIIIKDIPGAPFERTVDQLRSGSMDQKVTGIVCTMFPTLTVIEQAKKIGANMIVAHETLYYNHQDETDWLEGDEVFQYKRKLLEEHQIAIWRFHDHWHRRKPDGIAEGNLKKLGWYPYYNASNPRLLTLPEAQSLKSIMDHIKVHFDIPKLRLVGDLDQPCQSIYLAFGAIDSRMIIAATQELEPDLILCGETREWETVERVRDGRLMGKNTALAILGHELSEAPGMEFAAEWIQEKIPDIPVNYIASGDPFLFY
;
A
#
# COMPACT_ATOMS: atom_id res chain seq x y z
N MET A 1 49.18 41.62 12.65
CA MET A 1 48.88 40.94 13.90
C MET A 1 48.08 39.68 13.51
N ASN A 2 48.82 38.56 13.50
CA ASN A 2 48.31 37.24 13.13
C ASN A 2 47.44 36.66 14.25
N LEU A 3 46.28 36.12 13.92
CA LEU A 3 45.58 35.16 14.77
C LEU A 3 45.15 33.98 13.91
N ASN A 4 45.90 32.89 14.03
CA ASN A 4 45.54 31.54 13.65
C ASN A 4 44.30 31.11 14.44
N ARG A 5 43.29 30.54 13.76
CA ARG A 5 42.28 29.68 14.36
C ARG A 5 42.40 28.30 13.76
N ASP A 6 42.88 27.42 14.57
CA ASP A 6 42.83 25.97 14.44
C ASP A 6 41.42 25.52 14.81
N ASP A 7 40.63 25.00 13.87
CA ASP A 7 39.32 24.42 14.12
C ASP A 7 39.30 22.94 13.67
N THR A 8 39.94 22.10 14.50
CA THR A 8 39.68 20.65 14.49
C THR A 8 38.46 20.36 15.36
N LYS A 9 37.25 20.31 14.78
CA LYS A 9 36.07 19.78 15.45
C LYS A 9 35.88 18.32 15.06
N GLU A 10 36.10 17.46 16.02
CA GLU A 10 35.79 16.02 16.02
C GLU A 10 34.32 15.79 15.76
N ASN A 11 34.04 14.77 14.93
CA ASN A 11 32.72 14.31 14.53
C ASN A 11 32.10 13.40 15.62
N PRO A 12 30.96 13.70 16.25
CA PRO A 12 30.43 12.96 17.40
C PRO A 12 29.47 11.84 17.06
N PHE A 13 29.61 11.11 15.93
CA PHE A 13 28.75 9.95 15.66
C PHE A 13 29.55 8.66 15.75
N PRO A 14 29.24 7.74 16.70
CA PRO A 14 29.88 6.45 16.81
C PRO A 14 29.43 5.51 15.68
N MET A 15 30.43 4.82 15.12
CA MET A 15 30.29 3.82 14.08
C MET A 15 29.35 2.67 14.49
N LYS A 16 28.57 2.20 13.51
CA LYS A 16 27.67 1.04 13.55
C LYS A 16 28.41 -0.20 14.06
N LYS A 17 27.84 -0.84 15.09
CA LYS A 17 28.14 -2.22 15.43
C LYS A 17 27.64 -3.13 14.31
N GLU A 18 28.55 -3.92 13.74
CA GLU A 18 28.22 -5.05 12.87
C GLU A 18 27.31 -6.02 13.62
N ILE A 19 26.12 -6.24 13.08
CA ILE A 19 25.24 -7.33 13.50
C ILE A 19 25.66 -8.53 12.67
N GLU A 20 26.26 -9.54 13.33
CA GLU A 20 26.53 -10.85 12.76
C GLU A 20 25.25 -11.45 12.16
N LYS A 21 25.25 -11.59 10.84
CA LYS A 21 24.24 -12.36 10.11
C LYS A 21 24.40 -13.84 10.48
N LYS A 22 23.48 -14.37 11.28
CA LYS A 22 23.27 -15.82 11.33
C LYS A 22 22.87 -16.31 9.95
N SER A 23 23.77 -17.05 9.31
CA SER A 23 23.60 -17.75 8.05
C SER A 23 22.38 -18.68 8.12
N SER A 24 21.33 -18.38 7.40
CA SER A 24 20.30 -19.35 7.03
C SER A 24 20.88 -20.26 5.95
N GLY A 25 21.04 -21.54 6.26
CA GLY A 25 21.60 -22.55 5.35
C GLY A 25 20.90 -22.54 3.99
N ASN A 26 21.72 -22.43 2.96
CA ASN A 26 21.29 -22.28 1.58
C ASN A 26 20.68 -23.60 1.08
N ARG A 27 19.45 -23.60 0.54
CA ARG A 27 18.78 -24.76 -0.09
C ARG A 27 19.66 -25.47 -1.12
N ARG A 28 20.69 -24.83 -1.63
CA ARG A 28 21.64 -25.36 -2.58
C ARG A 28 22.66 -26.35 -1.93
N GLU A 29 23.04 -26.13 -0.68
CA GLU A 29 23.95 -27.02 0.08
C GLU A 29 23.25 -28.27 0.56
N PHE A 30 21.97 -28.21 0.89
CA PHE A 30 21.15 -29.37 1.25
C PHE A 30 21.00 -30.36 0.08
N MET A 31 20.92 -29.86 -1.16
CA MET A 31 20.84 -30.70 -2.37
C MET A 31 22.18 -31.35 -2.74
N ILE A 32 23.30 -30.78 -2.33
CA ILE A 32 24.65 -31.34 -2.60
C ILE A 32 25.02 -32.48 -1.61
N GLN A 33 24.53 -32.40 -0.37
CA GLN A 33 24.79 -33.45 0.64
C GLN A 33 24.02 -34.75 0.42
N LEU A 34 22.96 -34.76 -0.40
CA LEU A 34 22.22 -35.98 -0.77
C LEU A 34 22.87 -36.75 -1.94
N GLY A 35 23.91 -36.19 -2.57
CA GLY A 35 24.54 -36.76 -3.78
C GLY A 35 25.81 -37.59 -3.55
N THR A 36 26.37 -37.67 -2.33
CA THR A 36 27.73 -38.23 -2.13
C THR A 36 27.82 -39.52 -1.33
N THR A 37 26.75 -40.27 -1.14
CA THR A 37 26.82 -41.54 -0.37
C THR A 37 26.26 -42.76 -1.14
N VAL A 38 26.56 -42.90 -2.42
CA VAL A 38 26.41 -44.19 -3.12
C VAL A 38 27.53 -44.34 -4.15
N LEU A 39 28.68 -44.80 -3.71
CA LEU A 39 29.67 -45.51 -4.54
C LEU A 39 29.83 -46.92 -4.00
N GLY A 40 29.21 -47.85 -4.67
CA GLY A 40 29.45 -49.28 -4.39
C GLY A 40 28.49 -50.21 -5.13
N THR A 41 29.05 -50.87 -6.15
CA THR A 41 28.56 -52.05 -6.86
C THR A 41 27.54 -51.83 -7.99
N GLY A 42 28.02 -52.13 -9.20
CA GLY A 42 27.30 -52.08 -10.46
C GLY A 42 26.10 -53.02 -10.53
N PHE A 43 24.96 -52.41 -10.87
CA PHE A 43 23.87 -53.08 -11.54
C PHE A 43 23.22 -52.07 -12.46
N LEU A 44 23.52 -52.15 -13.77
CA LEU A 44 22.87 -51.41 -14.83
C LEU A 44 21.40 -51.89 -14.95
N TRP A 45 20.52 -51.41 -14.11
CA TRP A 45 19.10 -51.44 -14.40
C TRP A 45 18.73 -50.12 -15.05
N SER A 46 18.24 -50.23 -16.29
CA SER A 46 17.57 -49.11 -17.01
C SER A 46 16.36 -48.64 -16.21
N LEU A 47 16.58 -47.63 -15.36
CA LEU A 47 15.48 -46.91 -14.72
C LEU A 47 14.68 -46.22 -15.83
N PRO A 48 13.35 -46.44 -15.94
CA PRO A 48 12.52 -45.66 -16.82
C PRO A 48 12.70 -44.19 -16.43
N LYS A 49 12.94 -43.31 -17.41
CA LYS A 49 12.90 -41.88 -17.23
C LYS A 49 11.48 -41.55 -16.73
N MET A 50 11.25 -41.64 -15.43
CA MET A 50 10.11 -40.98 -14.81
C MET A 50 10.35 -39.48 -14.97
N GLY A 51 9.85 -38.93 -16.07
CA GLY A 51 9.71 -37.51 -16.20
C GLY A 51 8.83 -37.05 -15.03
N LEU A 52 9.44 -36.40 -14.04
CA LEU A 52 8.70 -35.63 -13.07
C LEU A 52 7.96 -34.54 -13.90
N ALA A 53 6.73 -34.86 -14.33
CA ALA A 53 5.85 -33.87 -14.87
C ALA A 53 5.55 -32.93 -13.70
N PHE A 54 6.27 -31.83 -13.62
CA PHE A 54 5.86 -30.73 -12.74
C PHE A 54 4.43 -30.36 -13.15
N PRO A 55 3.49 -30.26 -12.20
CA PRO A 55 2.14 -29.84 -12.52
C PRO A 55 2.25 -28.55 -13.33
N LYS A 56 1.62 -28.55 -14.52
CA LYS A 56 1.60 -27.39 -15.41
C LYS A 56 0.97 -26.27 -14.61
N ARG A 57 1.73 -25.21 -14.31
CA ARG A 57 1.20 -24.02 -13.63
C ARG A 57 -0.06 -23.61 -14.39
N LYS A 58 -1.15 -23.39 -13.67
CA LYS A 58 -2.39 -22.91 -14.29
C LYS A 58 -2.11 -21.50 -14.83
N GLU A 59 -2.10 -21.38 -16.16
CA GLU A 59 -1.98 -20.07 -16.79
C GLU A 59 -3.32 -19.35 -16.63
N LEU A 60 -3.30 -18.14 -16.05
CA LEU A 60 -4.48 -17.27 -15.93
C LEU A 60 -4.37 -16.11 -16.91
N THR A 61 -5.50 -15.71 -17.46
CA THR A 61 -5.65 -14.42 -18.14
C THR A 61 -5.89 -13.31 -17.12
N VAL A 62 -5.72 -12.06 -17.54
CA VAL A 62 -6.05 -10.88 -16.72
C VAL A 62 -7.51 -10.95 -16.26
N LYS A 63 -8.45 -11.33 -17.17
CA LYS A 63 -9.85 -11.52 -16.83
C LYS A 63 -10.06 -12.56 -15.74
N GLU A 64 -9.47 -13.74 -15.89
CA GLU A 64 -9.60 -14.82 -14.88
C GLU A 64 -9.01 -14.40 -13.53
N ALA A 65 -7.89 -13.67 -13.53
CA ALA A 65 -7.30 -13.15 -12.30
C ALA A 65 -8.25 -12.14 -11.61
N ILE A 66 -8.83 -11.20 -12.35
CA ILE A 66 -9.82 -10.25 -11.84
C ILE A 66 -11.03 -10.99 -11.29
N ASP A 67 -11.60 -11.94 -12.03
CA ASP A 67 -12.76 -12.73 -11.59
C ASP A 67 -12.49 -13.46 -10.26
N ILE A 68 -11.28 -14.03 -10.09
CA ILE A 68 -10.87 -14.67 -8.83
C ILE A 68 -10.78 -13.65 -7.70
N ILE A 69 -10.19 -12.49 -7.97
CA ILE A 69 -9.98 -11.44 -6.96
C ILE A 69 -11.32 -10.92 -6.43
N ILE A 70 -12.28 -10.61 -7.31
CA ILE A 70 -13.54 -9.99 -6.89
C ILE A 70 -14.59 -10.99 -6.40
N LYS A 71 -14.39 -12.28 -6.62
CA LYS A 71 -15.39 -13.34 -6.36
C LYS A 71 -16.01 -13.31 -4.95
N ASP A 72 -15.18 -13.02 -3.94
CA ASP A 72 -15.61 -13.06 -2.54
C ASP A 72 -15.98 -11.66 -1.99
N ILE A 73 -16.05 -10.67 -2.87
CA ILE A 73 -16.45 -9.31 -2.49
C ILE A 73 -17.97 -9.19 -2.59
N PRO A 74 -18.67 -8.82 -1.50
CA PRO A 74 -20.12 -8.77 -1.48
C PRO A 74 -20.69 -7.86 -2.58
N GLY A 75 -21.58 -8.41 -3.41
CA GLY A 75 -22.26 -7.70 -4.49
C GLY A 75 -21.43 -7.50 -5.77
N ALA A 76 -20.21 -8.01 -5.84
CA ALA A 76 -19.40 -7.97 -7.05
C ALA A 76 -19.95 -8.94 -8.14
N PRO A 77 -19.73 -8.62 -9.43
CA PRO A 77 -19.17 -7.38 -9.95
C PRO A 77 -20.13 -6.19 -9.88
N PHE A 78 -19.62 -4.96 -9.75
CA PHE A 78 -20.45 -3.77 -9.70
C PHE A 78 -20.66 -3.18 -11.10
N GLU A 79 -21.92 -2.85 -11.45
CA GLU A 79 -22.26 -2.26 -12.74
C GLU A 79 -21.66 -0.85 -12.92
N ARG A 80 -21.61 -0.08 -11.83
CA ARG A 80 -21.03 1.27 -11.81
C ARG A 80 -19.82 1.27 -10.90
N THR A 81 -18.64 1.34 -11.50
CA THR A 81 -17.37 1.33 -10.79
C THR A 81 -16.26 1.98 -11.62
N VAL A 82 -15.28 2.53 -10.93
CA VAL A 82 -14.02 3.00 -11.53
C VAL A 82 -13.03 1.85 -11.74
N ASP A 83 -13.33 0.65 -11.22
CA ASP A 83 -12.48 -0.53 -11.30
C ASP A 83 -12.51 -1.15 -12.71
N GLN A 84 -11.71 -0.58 -13.59
CA GLN A 84 -11.64 -0.96 -14.98
C GLN A 84 -10.19 -1.27 -15.38
N LEU A 85 -10.04 -2.07 -16.43
CA LEU A 85 -8.74 -2.25 -17.09
C LEU A 85 -8.38 -0.95 -17.82
N ARG A 86 -7.27 -0.33 -17.43
CA ARG A 86 -6.80 0.97 -17.94
C ARG A 86 -5.68 0.82 -18.96
N SER A 87 -5.02 -0.34 -19.00
CA SER A 87 -3.98 -0.70 -19.98
C SER A 87 -3.94 -2.21 -20.15
N GLY A 88 -3.43 -2.69 -21.26
CA GLY A 88 -3.32 -4.11 -21.59
C GLY A 88 -4.61 -4.73 -22.13
N SER A 89 -4.73 -6.05 -22.05
CA SER A 89 -5.88 -6.82 -22.56
C SER A 89 -6.39 -7.83 -21.54
N MET A 90 -7.70 -8.03 -21.50
CA MET A 90 -8.35 -9.05 -20.65
C MET A 90 -7.89 -10.48 -20.96
N ASP A 91 -7.53 -10.76 -22.19
CA ASP A 91 -7.08 -12.08 -22.65
C ASP A 91 -5.57 -12.31 -22.46
N GLN A 92 -4.84 -11.27 -22.04
CA GLN A 92 -3.41 -11.35 -21.80
C GLN A 92 -3.09 -12.34 -20.67
N LYS A 93 -2.09 -13.20 -20.87
CA LYS A 93 -1.61 -14.13 -19.82
C LYS A 93 -0.86 -13.37 -18.75
N VAL A 94 -1.15 -13.69 -17.49
CA VAL A 94 -0.52 -13.10 -16.31
C VAL A 94 0.74 -13.88 -15.94
N THR A 95 1.88 -13.18 -15.90
CA THR A 95 3.18 -13.74 -15.49
C THR A 95 3.53 -13.43 -14.03
N GLY A 96 3.02 -12.34 -13.49
CA GLY A 96 3.16 -11.86 -12.12
C GLY A 96 2.25 -10.67 -11.90
N ILE A 97 1.88 -10.44 -10.65
CA ILE A 97 1.00 -9.36 -10.21
C ILE A 97 1.78 -8.43 -9.29
N VAL A 98 1.59 -7.13 -9.46
CA VAL A 98 2.06 -6.09 -8.54
C VAL A 98 0.84 -5.37 -7.99
N CYS A 99 0.74 -5.26 -6.67
CA CYS A 99 -0.22 -4.37 -6.00
C CYS A 99 0.47 -3.06 -5.62
N THR A 100 -0.21 -1.95 -5.80
CA THR A 100 0.34 -0.61 -5.52
C THR A 100 -0.78 0.38 -5.24
N MET A 101 -0.45 1.48 -4.58
CA MET A 101 -1.40 2.59 -4.44
C MET A 101 -1.54 3.35 -5.76
N PHE A 102 -0.49 3.98 -6.25
CA PHE A 102 -0.45 4.66 -7.54
C PHE A 102 0.42 3.91 -8.56
N PRO A 103 -0.03 3.68 -9.79
CA PRO A 103 0.78 3.06 -10.85
C PRO A 103 1.74 4.10 -11.47
N THR A 104 2.73 4.53 -10.66
CA THR A 104 3.75 5.50 -11.09
C THR A 104 4.71 4.90 -12.10
N LEU A 105 5.47 5.74 -12.82
CA LEU A 105 6.53 5.26 -13.72
C LEU A 105 7.54 4.36 -13.00
N THR A 106 7.89 4.70 -11.75
CA THR A 106 8.78 3.88 -10.92
C THR A 106 8.20 2.50 -10.64
N VAL A 107 6.91 2.41 -10.32
CA VAL A 107 6.22 1.13 -10.09
C VAL A 107 6.19 0.30 -11.37
N ILE A 108 5.85 0.91 -12.51
CA ILE A 108 5.81 0.24 -13.82
C ILE A 108 7.19 -0.35 -14.18
N GLU A 109 8.26 0.43 -14.01
CA GLU A 109 9.63 -0.03 -14.28
C GLU A 109 10.06 -1.15 -13.32
N GLN A 110 9.66 -1.10 -12.05
CA GLN A 110 9.95 -2.17 -11.10
C GLN A 110 9.16 -3.44 -11.41
N ALA A 111 7.87 -3.33 -11.78
CA ALA A 111 7.04 -4.45 -12.20
C ALA A 111 7.69 -5.17 -13.41
N LYS A 112 8.09 -4.40 -14.42
CA LYS A 112 8.84 -4.91 -15.58
C LYS A 112 10.11 -5.65 -15.18
N LYS A 113 10.91 -5.07 -14.29
CA LYS A 113 12.18 -5.65 -13.82
C LYS A 113 12.02 -7.01 -13.14
N ILE A 114 10.92 -7.23 -12.43
CA ILE A 114 10.61 -8.51 -11.77
C ILE A 114 9.82 -9.47 -12.66
N GLY A 115 9.50 -9.09 -13.89
CA GLY A 115 8.76 -9.91 -14.85
C GLY A 115 7.27 -10.00 -14.59
N ALA A 116 6.71 -9.08 -13.79
CA ALA A 116 5.27 -8.94 -13.61
C ALA A 116 4.66 -8.08 -14.71
N ASN A 117 3.55 -8.56 -15.29
CA ASN A 117 2.87 -7.88 -16.39
C ASN A 117 1.41 -7.48 -16.07
N MET A 118 0.99 -7.61 -14.81
CA MET A 118 -0.29 -7.10 -14.33
C MET A 118 -0.06 -6.25 -13.07
N ILE A 119 -0.58 -5.03 -13.09
CA ILE A 119 -0.56 -4.13 -11.94
C ILE A 119 -2.00 -3.93 -11.47
N VAL A 120 -2.25 -4.23 -10.20
CA VAL A 120 -3.48 -3.97 -9.45
C VAL A 120 -3.25 -2.67 -8.69
N ALA A 121 -3.76 -1.57 -9.22
CA ALA A 121 -3.59 -0.24 -8.66
C ALA A 121 -4.85 0.22 -7.94
N HIS A 122 -4.70 0.85 -6.78
CA HIS A 122 -5.85 1.40 -6.08
C HIS A 122 -6.35 2.67 -6.76
N GLU A 123 -5.43 3.56 -7.09
CA GLU A 123 -5.74 4.87 -7.65
C GLU A 123 -5.47 4.97 -9.15
N THR A 124 -5.74 6.14 -9.69
CA THR A 124 -5.81 6.43 -11.11
C THR A 124 -4.49 6.22 -11.83
N LEU A 125 -4.57 5.79 -13.09
CA LEU A 125 -3.42 5.74 -13.98
C LEU A 125 -3.08 7.13 -14.55
N TYR A 126 -4.10 7.95 -14.88
CA TYR A 126 -3.98 9.17 -15.65
C TYR A 126 -4.59 10.41 -14.98
N TYR A 127 -4.15 10.77 -13.76
CA TYR A 127 -4.23 12.07 -13.11
C TYR A 127 -5.64 12.66 -12.88
N ASN A 128 -6.71 11.88 -13.03
CA ASN A 128 -8.07 12.26 -12.63
C ASN A 128 -8.88 11.03 -12.22
N HIS A 129 -9.93 11.24 -11.44
CA HIS A 129 -10.68 10.14 -10.83
C HIS A 129 -11.31 9.15 -11.84
N GLN A 130 -11.68 9.61 -13.02
CA GLN A 130 -12.30 8.76 -14.06
C GLN A 130 -11.28 8.19 -15.05
N ASP A 131 -10.00 8.56 -14.94
CA ASP A 131 -8.96 8.26 -15.92
C ASP A 131 -9.32 8.73 -17.36
N GLU A 132 -10.00 9.87 -17.47
CA GLU A 132 -10.27 10.53 -18.75
C GLU A 132 -8.95 11.07 -19.33
N THR A 133 -8.72 10.84 -20.63
CA THR A 133 -7.42 11.15 -21.27
C THR A 133 -7.50 12.19 -22.38
N ASP A 134 -8.69 12.61 -22.83
CA ASP A 134 -8.87 13.53 -23.95
C ASP A 134 -8.09 14.84 -23.80
N TRP A 135 -7.99 15.34 -22.58
CA TRP A 135 -7.27 16.57 -22.24
C TRP A 135 -5.74 16.38 -22.12
N LEU A 136 -5.25 15.13 -22.18
CA LEU A 136 -3.84 14.76 -22.05
C LEU A 136 -3.17 14.43 -23.39
N GLU A 137 -3.88 14.50 -24.51
CA GLU A 137 -3.35 14.10 -25.83
C GLU A 137 -2.04 14.80 -26.22
N GLY A 138 -1.82 16.04 -25.76
CA GLY A 138 -0.57 16.78 -25.96
C GLY A 138 0.44 16.69 -24.81
N ASP A 139 0.17 15.92 -23.76
CA ASP A 139 1.03 15.82 -22.58
C ASP A 139 2.12 14.76 -22.77
N GLU A 140 3.39 15.17 -22.67
CA GLU A 140 4.55 14.30 -22.89
C GLU A 140 4.65 13.19 -21.85
N VAL A 141 4.25 13.45 -20.59
CA VAL A 141 4.32 12.48 -19.49
C VAL A 141 3.27 11.39 -19.71
N PHE A 142 2.06 11.76 -20.10
CA PHE A 142 1.00 10.83 -20.49
C PHE A 142 1.44 9.94 -21.67
N GLN A 143 1.96 10.55 -22.73
CA GLN A 143 2.41 9.82 -23.93
C GLN A 143 3.53 8.84 -23.60
N TYR A 144 4.50 9.26 -22.79
CA TYR A 144 5.60 8.38 -22.37
C TYR A 144 5.08 7.19 -21.55
N LYS A 145 4.19 7.44 -20.57
CA LYS A 145 3.63 6.42 -19.72
C LYS A 145 2.80 5.40 -20.52
N ARG A 146 1.94 5.89 -21.43
CA ARG A 146 1.15 5.06 -22.33
C ARG A 146 2.04 4.17 -23.19
N LYS A 147 3.03 4.75 -23.87
CA LYS A 147 3.98 4.03 -24.72
C LYS A 147 4.73 2.93 -23.94
N LEU A 148 5.20 3.24 -22.73
CA LEU A 148 5.89 2.27 -21.87
C LEU A 148 5.01 1.05 -21.56
N LEU A 149 3.74 1.28 -21.24
CA LEU A 149 2.77 0.22 -20.95
C LEU A 149 2.47 -0.65 -22.17
N GLU A 150 2.30 -0.03 -23.33
CA GLU A 150 2.04 -0.70 -24.61
C GLU A 150 3.25 -1.55 -25.04
N GLU A 151 4.46 -0.99 -25.04
CA GLU A 151 5.71 -1.68 -25.44
C GLU A 151 6.00 -2.92 -24.60
N HIS A 152 5.66 -2.86 -23.31
CA HIS A 152 5.92 -3.96 -22.37
C HIS A 152 4.69 -4.81 -22.06
N GLN A 153 3.57 -4.56 -22.75
CA GLN A 153 2.32 -5.31 -22.56
C GLN A 153 1.92 -5.42 -21.09
N ILE A 154 1.97 -4.30 -20.34
CA ILE A 154 1.61 -4.25 -18.93
C ILE A 154 0.13 -3.92 -18.80
N ALA A 155 -0.62 -4.85 -18.22
CA ALA A 155 -2.01 -4.65 -17.86
C ALA A 155 -2.10 -3.87 -16.54
N ILE A 156 -2.92 -2.80 -16.52
CA ILE A 156 -3.23 -2.06 -15.29
C ILE A 156 -4.72 -2.14 -15.05
N TRP A 157 -5.08 -2.76 -13.94
CA TRP A 157 -6.45 -2.84 -13.47
C TRP A 157 -6.61 -2.02 -12.19
N ARG A 158 -7.56 -1.10 -12.18
CA ARG A 158 -7.91 -0.32 -10.99
C ARG A 158 -8.77 -1.17 -10.06
N PHE A 159 -8.40 -1.21 -8.77
CA PHE A 159 -9.05 -1.99 -7.72
C PHE A 159 -9.36 -1.10 -6.51
N HIS A 160 -10.31 -0.20 -6.70
CA HIS A 160 -10.69 0.83 -5.74
C HIS A 160 -12.05 0.50 -5.08
N ASP A 161 -13.12 0.54 -5.87
CA ASP A 161 -14.48 0.39 -5.34
C ASP A 161 -14.73 -0.98 -4.74
N HIS A 162 -14.25 -2.04 -5.38
CA HIS A 162 -14.38 -3.39 -4.86
C HIS A 162 -13.60 -3.54 -3.55
N TRP A 163 -12.40 -2.96 -3.45
CA TRP A 163 -11.58 -3.08 -2.26
C TRP A 163 -12.17 -2.34 -1.06
N HIS A 164 -12.76 -1.15 -1.29
CA HIS A 164 -13.51 -0.42 -0.27
C HIS A 164 -14.84 -1.09 0.13
N ARG A 165 -15.48 -1.83 -0.77
CA ARG A 165 -16.75 -2.52 -0.46
C ARG A 165 -16.56 -3.91 0.15
N ARG A 166 -15.34 -4.42 0.17
CA ARG A 166 -15.00 -5.59 0.97
C ARG A 166 -15.36 -5.36 2.44
N LYS A 167 -15.68 -6.41 3.17
CA LYS A 167 -16.05 -6.35 4.59
C LYS A 167 -15.05 -7.16 5.44
N PRO A 168 -14.27 -6.53 6.31
CA PRO A 168 -14.02 -5.09 6.46
C PRO A 168 -13.47 -4.44 5.19
N ASP A 169 -13.60 -3.09 5.06
CA ASP A 169 -12.95 -2.30 4.00
C ASP A 169 -11.46 -2.65 3.94
N GLY A 170 -10.95 -3.00 2.75
CA GLY A 170 -9.59 -3.52 2.62
C GLY A 170 -8.51 -2.50 2.93
N ILE A 171 -8.76 -1.21 2.62
CA ILE A 171 -7.86 -0.11 2.99
C ILE A 171 -7.84 0.08 4.50
N ALA A 172 -9.01 0.15 5.13
CA ALA A 172 -9.11 0.31 6.58
C ALA A 172 -8.48 -0.87 7.32
N GLU A 173 -8.73 -2.10 6.88
CA GLU A 173 -8.16 -3.30 7.51
C GLU A 173 -6.63 -3.31 7.46
N GLY A 174 -6.03 -3.03 6.28
CA GLY A 174 -4.57 -2.96 6.15
C GLY A 174 -3.95 -1.88 7.04
N ASN A 175 -4.53 -0.69 7.07
CA ASN A 175 -4.08 0.39 7.96
C ASN A 175 -4.18 0.03 9.44
N LEU A 176 -5.31 -0.52 9.85
CA LEU A 176 -5.53 -0.91 11.25
C LEU A 176 -4.59 -2.04 11.69
N LYS A 177 -4.29 -3.00 10.80
CA LYS A 177 -3.28 -4.04 11.05
C LYS A 177 -1.89 -3.44 11.21
N LYS A 178 -1.49 -2.54 10.32
CA LYS A 178 -0.20 -1.85 10.38
C LYS A 178 -0.02 -1.05 11.67
N LEU A 179 -1.08 -0.38 12.11
CA LEU A 179 -1.09 0.39 13.37
C LEU A 179 -1.24 -0.48 14.63
N GLY A 180 -1.51 -1.79 14.50
CA GLY A 180 -1.85 -2.64 15.65
C GLY A 180 -3.22 -2.32 16.27
N TRP A 181 -4.07 -1.59 15.57
CA TRP A 181 -5.38 -1.14 16.04
C TRP A 181 -6.54 -1.98 15.54
N TYR A 182 -6.29 -3.00 14.72
CA TYR A 182 -7.34 -3.88 14.20
C TYR A 182 -8.22 -4.54 15.28
N PRO A 183 -7.72 -4.90 16.48
CA PRO A 183 -8.57 -5.41 17.58
C PRO A 183 -9.65 -4.43 18.06
N TYR A 184 -9.52 -3.14 17.76
CA TYR A 184 -10.47 -2.09 18.15
C TYR A 184 -11.46 -1.74 17.03
N TYR A 185 -11.39 -2.45 15.89
CA TYR A 185 -12.32 -2.26 14.78
C TYR A 185 -13.75 -2.60 15.17
N ASN A 186 -14.69 -1.72 14.83
CA ASN A 186 -16.12 -1.91 15.05
C ASN A 186 -16.88 -1.99 13.73
N ALA A 187 -17.38 -3.17 13.37
CA ALA A 187 -18.11 -3.38 12.14
C ALA A 187 -19.44 -2.58 12.06
N SER A 188 -20.03 -2.20 13.21
CA SER A 188 -21.26 -1.39 13.24
C SER A 188 -20.99 0.10 12.98
N ASN A 189 -19.76 0.56 13.23
CA ASN A 189 -19.31 1.90 12.89
C ASN A 189 -17.87 1.83 12.37
N PRO A 190 -17.68 1.42 11.11
CA PRO A 190 -16.37 1.05 10.57
C PRO A 190 -15.40 2.24 10.40
N ARG A 191 -15.91 3.47 10.49
CA ARG A 191 -15.09 4.69 10.41
C ARG A 191 -14.77 5.31 11.76
N LEU A 192 -15.34 4.82 12.85
CA LEU A 192 -15.05 5.31 14.19
C LEU A 192 -14.31 4.23 14.99
N LEU A 193 -13.03 4.50 15.24
CA LEU A 193 -12.19 3.68 16.11
C LEU A 193 -12.24 4.24 17.52
N THR A 194 -12.37 3.37 18.52
CA THR A 194 -12.27 3.76 19.94
C THR A 194 -11.11 3.00 20.56
N LEU A 195 -10.07 3.73 20.99
CA LEU A 195 -8.95 3.13 21.72
C LEU A 195 -9.39 2.66 23.10
N PRO A 196 -8.73 1.63 23.69
CA PRO A 196 -9.09 1.12 24.99
C PRO A 196 -8.99 2.17 26.10
N GLU A 197 -8.02 3.08 25.96
CA GLU A 197 -7.78 4.18 26.90
C GLU A 197 -7.48 5.46 26.12
N ALA A 198 -7.85 6.60 26.72
CA ALA A 198 -7.48 7.90 26.17
C ALA A 198 -5.96 8.10 26.23
N GLN A 199 -5.37 8.57 25.14
CA GLN A 199 -3.96 8.89 25.02
C GLN A 199 -3.80 10.36 24.63
N SER A 200 -2.65 10.97 24.92
CA SER A 200 -2.38 12.30 24.40
C SER A 200 -2.29 12.27 22.87
N LEU A 201 -2.75 13.33 22.22
CA LEU A 201 -2.63 13.46 20.77
C LEU A 201 -1.17 13.26 20.32
N LYS A 202 -0.20 13.76 21.10
CA LYS A 202 1.23 13.54 20.85
C LYS A 202 1.58 12.04 20.79
N SER A 203 1.12 11.25 21.75
CA SER A 203 1.39 9.80 21.81
C SER A 203 0.84 9.10 20.58
N ILE A 204 -0.38 9.44 20.16
CA ILE A 204 -1.01 8.89 18.94
C ILE A 204 -0.21 9.29 17.69
N MET A 205 0.22 10.56 17.58
CA MET A 205 1.02 11.02 16.44
C MET A 205 2.39 10.33 16.38
N ASP A 206 3.05 10.14 17.50
CA ASP A 206 4.32 9.43 17.56
C ASP A 206 4.16 7.94 17.20
N HIS A 207 3.08 7.30 17.65
CA HIS A 207 2.74 5.94 17.26
C HIS A 207 2.53 5.82 15.74
N ILE A 208 1.75 6.73 15.13
CA ILE A 208 1.52 6.76 13.70
C ILE A 208 2.83 6.96 12.92
N LYS A 209 3.66 7.92 13.32
CA LYS A 209 4.96 8.17 12.66
C LYS A 209 5.87 6.95 12.65
N VAL A 210 5.92 6.22 13.76
CA VAL A 210 6.73 4.99 13.85
C VAL A 210 6.22 3.90 12.92
N HIS A 211 4.90 3.65 12.89
CA HIS A 211 4.32 2.56 12.11
C HIS A 211 4.29 2.83 10.59
N PHE A 212 4.18 4.11 10.21
CA PHE A 212 4.22 4.52 8.80
C PHE A 212 5.63 4.87 8.31
N ASP A 213 6.63 4.88 9.23
CA ASP A 213 8.02 5.28 8.94
C ASP A 213 8.10 6.69 8.32
N ILE A 214 7.38 7.65 8.93
CA ILE A 214 7.33 9.02 8.45
C ILE A 214 7.89 10.00 9.51
N PRO A 215 8.69 11.00 9.09
CA PRO A 215 9.29 11.94 10.03
C PRO A 215 8.31 12.99 10.52
N LYS A 216 7.30 13.33 9.71
CA LYS A 216 6.39 14.45 9.95
C LYS A 216 5.00 14.15 9.39
N LEU A 217 3.99 14.81 9.97
CA LEU A 217 2.63 14.89 9.45
C LEU A 217 2.06 16.29 9.76
N ARG A 218 1.00 16.68 9.07
CA ARG A 218 0.31 17.95 9.33
C ARG A 218 -0.77 17.75 10.38
N LEU A 219 -0.88 18.71 11.31
CA LEU A 219 -1.75 18.60 12.47
C LEU A 219 -2.45 19.91 12.78
N VAL A 220 -3.74 19.85 13.10
CA VAL A 220 -4.51 20.88 13.79
C VAL A 220 -4.98 20.30 15.11
N GLY A 221 -4.48 20.80 16.24
CA GLY A 221 -4.80 20.26 17.55
C GLY A 221 -3.81 20.72 18.62
N ASP A 222 -4.08 20.29 19.86
CA ASP A 222 -3.17 20.44 20.98
C ASP A 222 -2.52 19.09 21.27
N LEU A 223 -1.20 19.05 21.33
CA LEU A 223 -0.45 17.80 21.52
C LEU A 223 -0.76 17.11 22.85
N ASP A 224 -1.14 17.86 23.86
CA ASP A 224 -1.45 17.33 25.20
C ASP A 224 -2.93 16.96 25.38
N GLN A 225 -3.82 17.28 24.40
CA GLN A 225 -5.24 16.92 24.50
C GLN A 225 -5.41 15.40 24.55
N PRO A 226 -6.35 14.90 25.40
CA PRO A 226 -6.70 13.49 25.42
C PRO A 226 -7.51 13.13 24.17
N CYS A 227 -7.20 11.99 23.55
CA CYS A 227 -7.91 11.42 22.43
C CYS A 227 -8.15 9.92 22.66
N GLN A 228 -9.39 9.48 22.50
CA GLN A 228 -9.78 8.08 22.55
C GLN A 228 -10.55 7.67 21.31
N SER A 229 -11.38 8.55 20.77
CA SER A 229 -12.17 8.32 19.56
C SER A 229 -11.50 8.92 18.33
N ILE A 230 -11.31 8.09 17.29
CA ILE A 230 -10.61 8.47 16.05
C ILE A 230 -11.53 8.19 14.86
N TYR A 231 -11.88 9.25 14.12
CA TYR A 231 -12.57 9.10 12.85
C TYR A 231 -11.58 8.81 11.73
N LEU A 232 -11.74 7.66 11.06
CA LEU A 232 -10.86 7.17 10.01
C LEU A 232 -11.32 7.73 8.66
N ALA A 233 -10.58 8.68 8.12
CA ALA A 233 -10.82 9.35 6.85
C ALA A 233 -9.65 9.12 5.87
N PHE A 234 -9.23 7.86 5.71
CA PHE A 234 -8.14 7.49 4.80
C PHE A 234 -8.50 7.84 3.35
N GLY A 235 -7.49 8.10 2.52
CA GLY A 235 -7.65 8.53 1.15
C GLY A 235 -8.16 9.97 1.01
N ALA A 236 -8.94 10.22 -0.03
CA ALA A 236 -9.52 11.53 -0.38
C ALA A 236 -11.03 11.57 -0.09
N ILE A 237 -11.42 11.55 1.17
CA ILE A 237 -12.83 11.63 1.56
C ILE A 237 -13.36 13.05 1.36
N ASP A 238 -14.58 13.15 0.80
CA ASP A 238 -15.27 14.44 0.64
C ASP A 238 -15.38 15.19 1.98
N SER A 239 -14.97 16.45 1.97
CA SER A 239 -14.97 17.30 3.16
C SER A 239 -16.34 17.43 3.83
N ARG A 240 -17.43 17.36 3.07
CA ARG A 240 -18.80 17.39 3.63
C ARG A 240 -19.08 16.17 4.50
N MET A 241 -18.58 15.00 4.08
CA MET A 241 -18.70 13.79 4.88
C MET A 241 -17.90 13.87 6.18
N ILE A 242 -16.67 14.42 6.13
CA ILE A 242 -15.85 14.62 7.32
C ILE A 242 -16.52 15.63 8.27
N ILE A 243 -17.02 16.73 7.75
CA ILE A 243 -17.71 17.76 8.53
C ILE A 243 -18.98 17.20 9.19
N ALA A 244 -19.79 16.45 8.44
CA ALA A 244 -20.99 15.79 8.97
C ALA A 244 -20.63 14.80 10.09
N ALA A 245 -19.61 13.95 9.88
CA ALA A 245 -19.12 13.03 10.91
C ALA A 245 -18.61 13.77 12.16
N THR A 246 -17.97 14.93 12.00
CA THR A 246 -17.53 15.77 13.13
C THR A 246 -18.72 16.29 13.96
N GLN A 247 -19.83 16.60 13.30
CA GLN A 247 -21.04 17.08 13.98
C GLN A 247 -21.82 15.96 14.68
N GLU A 248 -21.86 14.78 14.07
CA GLU A 248 -22.66 13.65 14.54
C GLU A 248 -21.93 12.81 15.59
N LEU A 249 -20.64 12.55 15.38
CA LEU A 249 -19.83 11.62 16.19
C LEU A 249 -18.93 12.32 17.20
N GLU A 250 -18.68 13.62 17.04
CA GLU A 250 -17.76 14.44 17.85
C GLU A 250 -16.44 13.70 18.19
N PRO A 251 -15.68 13.18 17.18
CA PRO A 251 -14.46 12.43 17.46
C PRO A 251 -13.39 13.35 18.07
N ASP A 252 -12.52 12.78 18.91
CA ASP A 252 -11.38 13.51 19.45
C ASP A 252 -10.33 13.79 18.37
N LEU A 253 -10.19 12.89 17.40
CA LEU A 253 -9.24 12.99 16.30
C LEU A 253 -9.88 12.57 14.96
N ILE A 254 -9.65 13.34 13.92
CA ILE A 254 -9.85 12.92 12.52
C ILE A 254 -8.48 12.54 11.97
N LEU A 255 -8.31 11.28 11.57
CA LEU A 255 -7.13 10.79 10.88
C LEU A 255 -7.43 10.71 9.39
N CYS A 256 -6.89 11.66 8.64
CA CYS A 256 -7.24 11.93 7.25
C CYS A 256 -6.07 11.60 6.31
N GLY A 257 -6.37 11.13 5.09
CA GLY A 257 -5.40 11.03 4.01
C GLY A 257 -5.10 12.40 3.41
N GLU A 258 -5.96 12.89 2.56
CA GLU A 258 -5.90 14.26 2.04
C GLU A 258 -7.24 14.98 2.19
N THR A 259 -7.20 16.28 2.24
CA THR A 259 -8.40 17.12 2.31
C THR A 259 -8.12 18.50 1.77
N ARG A 260 -9.18 19.19 1.38
CA ARG A 260 -9.10 20.61 0.99
C ARG A 260 -8.90 21.47 2.22
N GLU A 261 -7.81 22.23 2.23
CA GLU A 261 -7.44 23.04 3.39
C GLU A 261 -8.50 24.08 3.72
N TRP A 262 -9.06 24.76 2.73
CA TRP A 262 -10.12 25.78 2.94
C TRP A 262 -11.48 25.21 3.38
N GLU A 263 -11.66 23.90 3.41
CA GLU A 263 -12.87 23.23 3.89
C GLU A 263 -12.64 22.59 5.26
N THR A 264 -12.07 21.40 5.29
CA THR A 264 -11.94 20.61 6.53
C THR A 264 -10.99 21.25 7.53
N VAL A 265 -9.83 21.74 7.10
CA VAL A 265 -8.82 22.28 8.01
C VAL A 265 -9.35 23.55 8.68
N GLU A 266 -9.90 24.48 7.90
CA GLU A 266 -10.48 25.72 8.44
C GLU A 266 -11.68 25.43 9.35
N ARG A 267 -12.55 24.48 8.96
CA ARG A 267 -13.69 24.08 9.80
C ARG A 267 -13.25 23.53 11.15
N VAL A 268 -12.18 22.70 11.19
CA VAL A 268 -11.64 22.17 12.45
C VAL A 268 -11.02 23.30 13.27
N ARG A 269 -10.24 24.18 12.63
CA ARG A 269 -9.62 25.34 13.29
C ARG A 269 -10.65 26.24 13.95
N ASP A 270 -11.71 26.60 13.24
CA ASP A 270 -12.80 27.45 13.77
C ASP A 270 -13.56 26.72 14.90
N GLY A 271 -13.81 25.42 14.76
CA GLY A 271 -14.42 24.59 15.80
C GLY A 271 -13.61 24.63 17.11
N ARG A 272 -12.30 24.55 17.01
CA ARG A 272 -11.41 24.65 18.18
C ARG A 272 -11.45 26.02 18.84
N LEU A 273 -11.54 27.10 18.07
CA LEU A 273 -11.73 28.44 18.61
C LEU A 273 -13.08 28.59 19.34
N MET A 274 -14.07 27.79 18.97
CA MET A 274 -15.38 27.73 19.64
C MET A 274 -15.38 26.77 20.86
N GLY A 275 -14.25 26.19 21.23
CA GLY A 275 -14.13 25.25 22.35
C GLY A 275 -14.39 23.79 22.00
N LYS A 276 -14.49 23.40 20.73
CA LYS A 276 -14.52 21.99 20.32
C LYS A 276 -13.13 21.37 20.40
N ASN A 277 -13.03 20.11 20.85
CA ASN A 277 -11.75 19.45 21.08
C ASN A 277 -11.26 18.60 19.90
N THR A 278 -12.03 18.47 18.82
CA THR A 278 -11.63 17.66 17.67
C THR A 278 -10.32 18.15 17.07
N ALA A 279 -9.34 17.26 16.96
CA ALA A 279 -8.09 17.45 16.23
C ALA A 279 -8.19 16.88 14.82
N LEU A 280 -7.28 17.32 13.93
CA LEU A 280 -7.15 16.79 12.58
C LEU A 280 -5.69 16.47 12.31
N ALA A 281 -5.39 15.22 11.92
CA ALA A 281 -4.09 14.79 11.43
C ALA A 281 -4.20 14.41 9.94
N ILE A 282 -3.28 14.91 9.12
CA ILE A 282 -3.24 14.66 7.67
C ILE A 282 -1.97 13.89 7.35
N LEU A 283 -2.15 12.65 6.88
CA LEU A 283 -1.06 11.75 6.51
C LEU A 283 -0.52 12.00 5.09
N GLY A 284 -1.39 12.34 4.18
CA GLY A 284 -1.21 12.25 2.73
C GLY A 284 -1.99 11.07 2.14
N HIS A 285 -2.43 11.19 0.90
CA HIS A 285 -3.30 10.20 0.26
C HIS A 285 -2.58 8.84 0.16
N GLU A 286 -1.40 8.82 -0.46
CA GLU A 286 -0.61 7.61 -0.64
C GLU A 286 -0.35 6.89 0.69
N LEU A 287 0.20 7.60 1.67
CA LEU A 287 0.56 7.03 2.96
C LEU A 287 -0.65 6.46 3.71
N SER A 288 -1.82 7.08 3.55
CA SER A 288 -3.04 6.65 4.25
C SER A 288 -3.71 5.43 3.64
N GLU A 289 -3.31 4.98 2.45
CA GLU A 289 -3.93 3.82 1.77
C GLU A 289 -2.92 2.75 1.34
N ALA A 290 -1.63 3.08 1.27
CA ALA A 290 -0.56 2.15 0.93
C ALA A 290 -0.57 0.85 1.78
N PRO A 291 -0.79 0.87 3.11
CA PRO A 291 -0.89 -0.36 3.90
C PRO A 291 -2.06 -1.25 3.50
N GLY A 292 -3.15 -0.65 3.00
CA GLY A 292 -4.28 -1.39 2.46
C GLY A 292 -3.91 -2.14 1.18
N MET A 293 -3.03 -1.58 0.34
CA MET A 293 -2.55 -2.25 -0.87
C MET A 293 -1.42 -3.25 -0.60
N GLU A 294 -0.62 -3.05 0.43
CA GLU A 294 0.29 -4.08 0.95
C GLU A 294 -0.50 -5.31 1.41
N PHE A 295 -1.58 -5.09 2.17
CA PHE A 295 -2.51 -6.15 2.57
C PHE A 295 -3.24 -6.78 1.36
N ALA A 296 -3.59 -6.00 0.32
CA ALA A 296 -4.18 -6.55 -0.90
C ALA A 296 -3.26 -7.54 -1.60
N ALA A 297 -1.94 -7.29 -1.61
CA ALA A 297 -0.98 -8.23 -2.20
C ALA A 297 -0.97 -9.58 -1.47
N GLU A 298 -0.95 -9.56 -0.14
CA GLU A 298 -1.04 -10.78 0.68
C GLU A 298 -2.35 -11.54 0.40
N TRP A 299 -3.47 -10.82 0.44
CA TRP A 299 -4.80 -11.37 0.23
C TRP A 299 -5.00 -11.94 -1.19
N ILE A 300 -4.44 -11.30 -2.23
CA ILE A 300 -4.47 -11.80 -3.61
C ILE A 300 -3.55 -13.01 -3.76
N GLN A 301 -2.36 -13.02 -3.12
CA GLN A 301 -1.46 -14.17 -3.17
C GLN A 301 -2.10 -15.44 -2.61
N GLU A 302 -2.92 -15.33 -1.56
CA GLU A 302 -3.68 -16.47 -1.03
C GLU A 302 -4.70 -17.02 -2.03
N LYS A 303 -5.30 -16.16 -2.87
CA LYS A 303 -6.29 -16.55 -3.88
C LYS A 303 -5.68 -17.08 -5.17
N ILE A 304 -4.50 -16.61 -5.52
CA ILE A 304 -3.77 -16.94 -6.75
C ILE A 304 -2.36 -17.47 -6.39
N PRO A 305 -2.26 -18.63 -5.75
CA PRO A 305 -0.99 -19.12 -5.21
C PRO A 305 0.04 -19.47 -6.29
N ASP A 306 -0.40 -19.75 -7.52
CA ASP A 306 0.48 -20.17 -8.63
C ASP A 306 1.17 -19.00 -9.35
N ILE A 307 0.73 -17.76 -9.15
CA ILE A 307 1.30 -16.55 -9.75
C ILE A 307 1.93 -15.70 -8.66
N PRO A 308 3.18 -15.23 -8.82
CA PRO A 308 3.80 -14.34 -7.85
C PRO A 308 3.01 -13.03 -7.71
N VAL A 309 2.67 -12.65 -6.50
CA VAL A 309 2.06 -11.35 -6.18
C VAL A 309 3.00 -10.58 -5.27
N ASN A 310 3.32 -9.35 -5.66
CA ASN A 310 4.24 -8.50 -4.93
C ASN A 310 3.57 -7.15 -4.62
N TYR A 311 3.87 -6.57 -3.47
CA TYR A 311 3.59 -5.18 -3.21
C TYR A 311 4.79 -4.32 -3.63
N ILE A 312 4.53 -3.24 -4.37
CA ILE A 312 5.52 -2.21 -4.70
C ILE A 312 4.94 -0.86 -4.28
N ALA A 313 5.57 -0.22 -3.32
CA ALA A 313 5.16 1.10 -2.87
C ALA A 313 5.31 2.14 -3.98
N SER A 314 4.31 2.99 -4.18
CA SER A 314 4.41 4.16 -5.06
C SER A 314 5.31 5.25 -4.47
N GLY A 315 5.40 5.30 -3.15
CA GLY A 315 6.23 6.21 -2.39
C GLY A 315 5.60 7.59 -2.20
N ASP A 316 5.94 8.24 -1.09
CA ASP A 316 5.53 9.63 -0.85
C ASP A 316 6.33 10.57 -1.79
N PRO A 317 5.65 11.35 -2.65
CA PRO A 317 6.33 12.29 -3.55
C PRO A 317 6.86 13.55 -2.84
N PHE A 318 6.46 13.79 -1.59
CA PHE A 318 6.78 15.01 -0.87
C PHE A 318 8.09 14.91 -0.09
N LEU A 319 8.87 15.96 -0.18
CA LEU A 319 10.04 16.19 0.67
C LEU A 319 9.70 17.28 1.70
N PHE A 320 10.14 17.11 2.91
CA PHE A 320 10.06 18.13 3.95
C PHE A 320 11.41 18.86 4.05
N TYR A 321 11.43 20.08 3.54
CA TYR A 321 12.60 20.94 3.53
C TYR A 321 12.71 21.76 4.82
#